data_059f5530569df06252c0a6d7bfaba6f1
#
_entry.id   059f5530569df06252c0a6d7bfaba6f1
#
_cell.length_a   1.000
_cell.length_b   1.000
_cell.length_c   1.000
_cell.angle_alpha   90.00
_cell.angle_beta   90.00
_cell.angle_gamma   90.00
#
_symmetry.space_group_name_H-M   'P 1'
#
loop_
_entity.id
_entity.type
_entity.pdbx_description
1 polymer ?
#
loop_
_entity_poly.entity_id
_entity_poly.type
_entity_poly.pdbx_seq_one_letter_code
_entity_poly.pdbx_strand_id
1 'polypeptide(L)'
;MQIHNKVFLVTGAASGLGAATAKGLIEAGGKVLLVDLAAAVEARAAELGANARGVVADISDEDAARRAVAAALETFGALHGLVNCAGVVGGEKVLGRNGPHGLDSFRRIVGINLIGTFNMLRLAAEAMAEGAPDAGGERGVIINTASIAAFDGQIGQAAYAASKAGVAGLTLPAARELARYGIRVMTIAPGIFETPMMAGMTEEVRESLAAGVPFPPRLGRPEEFAALARHIIENSMLNGEVIRLDGALRMAAK
;
A
#
# COMPACT_ATOMS: atom_id res chain seq x y z
N MET A 1 -10.14 -8.93 12.65
CA MET A 1 -9.73 -8.49 14.02
C MET A 1 -10.24 -7.09 14.32
N GLN A 2 -10.29 -6.67 15.61
CA GLN A 2 -10.53 -5.27 15.98
C GLN A 2 -9.23 -4.48 15.99
N ILE A 3 -9.27 -3.19 15.61
CA ILE A 3 -8.05 -2.36 15.50
C ILE A 3 -7.51 -1.92 16.87
N HIS A 4 -8.40 -1.72 17.84
CA HIS A 4 -8.04 -1.21 19.16
C HIS A 4 -6.91 -2.02 19.82
N ASN A 5 -5.85 -1.36 20.27
CA ASN A 5 -4.63 -1.94 20.84
C ASN A 5 -3.83 -2.90 19.92
N LYS A 6 -4.14 -2.96 18.62
CA LYS A 6 -3.36 -3.74 17.65
C LYS A 6 -2.27 -2.88 17.02
N VAL A 7 -1.20 -3.53 16.59
CA VAL A 7 -0.01 -2.91 16.00
C VAL A 7 0.00 -3.12 14.49
N PHE A 8 0.16 -2.04 13.76
CA PHE A 8 0.20 -2.03 12.31
C PHE A 8 1.51 -1.41 11.81
N LEU A 9 2.02 -1.90 10.69
CA LEU A 9 3.08 -1.29 9.94
C LEU A 9 2.50 -0.74 8.64
N VAL A 10 2.75 0.53 8.34
CA VAL A 10 2.28 1.18 7.11
C VAL A 10 3.49 1.71 6.34
N THR A 11 3.69 1.23 5.11
CA THR A 11 4.76 1.74 4.23
C THR A 11 4.24 2.88 3.35
N GLY A 12 5.15 3.76 2.88
CA GLY A 12 4.75 4.98 2.16
C GLY A 12 3.97 5.95 3.04
N ALA A 13 4.27 5.97 4.35
CA ALA A 13 3.43 6.60 5.35
C ALA A 13 3.76 8.09 5.60
N ALA A 14 4.76 8.66 4.93
CA ALA A 14 5.05 10.10 5.04
C ALA A 14 3.96 10.96 4.38
N SER A 15 3.19 10.42 3.41
CA SER A 15 2.20 11.19 2.65
C SER A 15 1.08 10.33 2.06
N GLY A 16 0.09 10.98 1.43
CA GLY A 16 -0.94 10.34 0.59
C GLY A 16 -1.72 9.24 1.27
N LEU A 17 -1.89 8.10 0.58
CA LEU A 17 -2.68 6.96 1.04
C LEU A 17 -2.14 6.35 2.34
N GLY A 18 -0.81 6.23 2.44
CA GLY A 18 -0.15 5.67 3.62
C GLY A 18 -0.34 6.55 4.86
N ALA A 19 -0.15 7.87 4.73
CA ALA A 19 -0.36 8.80 5.84
C ALA A 19 -1.82 8.82 6.32
N ALA A 20 -2.79 8.82 5.40
CA ALA A 20 -4.22 8.76 5.74
C ALA A 20 -4.57 7.43 6.43
N THR A 21 -3.99 6.32 5.95
CA THR A 21 -4.18 5.00 6.56
C THR A 21 -3.61 4.96 7.98
N ALA A 22 -2.38 5.44 8.18
CA ALA A 22 -1.75 5.50 9.50
C ALA A 22 -2.60 6.33 10.47
N LYS A 23 -3.06 7.51 10.04
CA LYS A 23 -3.96 8.37 10.83
C LYS A 23 -5.25 7.64 11.20
N GLY A 24 -5.95 7.04 10.24
CA GLY A 24 -7.21 6.34 10.49
C GLY A 24 -7.06 5.14 11.45
N LEU A 25 -5.92 4.43 11.41
CA LEU A 25 -5.63 3.34 12.35
C LEU A 25 -5.37 3.85 13.77
N ILE A 26 -4.67 4.98 13.92
CA ILE A 26 -4.44 5.63 15.22
C ILE A 26 -5.79 6.12 15.80
N GLU A 27 -6.62 6.79 15.00
CA GLU A 27 -7.96 7.25 15.42
C GLU A 27 -8.87 6.10 15.85
N ALA A 28 -8.68 4.90 15.29
CA ALA A 28 -9.38 3.67 15.71
C ALA A 28 -8.75 3.00 16.94
N GLY A 29 -7.76 3.62 17.59
CA GLY A 29 -7.10 3.12 18.80
C GLY A 29 -5.98 2.10 18.53
N GLY A 30 -5.50 2.00 17.31
CA GLY A 30 -4.33 1.20 16.93
C GLY A 30 -3.02 1.87 17.28
N LYS A 31 -1.93 1.12 17.15
CA LYS A 31 -0.54 1.61 17.21
C LYS A 31 0.08 1.40 15.84
N VAL A 32 0.83 2.38 15.34
CA VAL A 32 1.34 2.33 13.97
C VAL A 32 2.84 2.63 13.90
N LEU A 33 3.59 1.71 13.29
CA LEU A 33 4.91 2.01 12.76
C LEU A 33 4.77 2.54 11.33
N LEU A 34 5.14 3.81 11.14
CA LEU A 34 5.17 4.47 9.85
C LEU A 34 6.53 4.25 9.20
N VAL A 35 6.56 3.72 7.99
CA VAL A 35 7.80 3.48 7.23
C VAL A 35 7.75 4.25 5.92
N ASP A 36 8.81 4.99 5.62
CA ASP A 36 8.97 5.69 4.34
C ASP A 36 10.46 5.89 4.04
N LEU A 37 10.80 6.10 2.78
CA LEU A 37 12.14 6.52 2.39
C LEU A 37 12.41 7.99 2.76
N ALA A 38 11.36 8.82 2.81
CA ALA A 38 11.44 10.22 3.16
C ALA A 38 11.52 10.42 4.67
N ALA A 39 12.51 11.18 5.15
CA ALA A 39 12.70 11.51 6.57
C ALA A 39 11.49 12.23 7.21
N ALA A 40 10.62 12.83 6.39
CA ALA A 40 9.36 13.43 6.84
C ALA A 40 8.44 12.45 7.60
N VAL A 41 8.65 11.14 7.48
CA VAL A 41 7.90 10.10 8.20
C VAL A 41 8.03 10.23 9.72
N GLU A 42 9.19 10.67 10.22
CA GLU A 42 9.41 10.85 11.66
C GLU A 42 8.58 12.01 12.21
N ALA A 43 8.55 13.15 11.49
CA ALA A 43 7.71 14.28 11.84
C ALA A 43 6.22 13.91 11.78
N ARG A 44 5.81 13.17 10.74
CA ARG A 44 4.44 12.66 10.61
C ARG A 44 4.05 11.77 11.78
N ALA A 45 4.91 10.89 12.24
CA ALA A 45 4.65 10.04 13.40
C ALA A 45 4.53 10.89 14.68
N ALA A 46 5.38 11.89 14.87
CA ALA A 46 5.32 12.80 16.02
C ALA A 46 3.98 13.56 16.10
N GLU A 47 3.44 14.00 14.96
CA GLU A 47 2.12 14.64 14.87
C GLU A 47 0.97 13.70 15.29
N LEU A 48 1.11 12.39 15.07
CA LEU A 48 0.11 11.39 15.44
C LEU A 48 0.18 10.95 16.90
N GLY A 49 1.22 11.33 17.62
CA GLY A 49 1.34 11.12 19.06
C GLY A 49 1.97 9.79 19.48
N ALA A 50 1.81 9.42 20.75
CA ALA A 50 2.54 8.31 21.40
C ALA A 50 2.29 6.91 20.80
N ASN A 51 1.19 6.72 20.10
CA ASN A 51 0.85 5.45 19.42
C ASN A 51 1.46 5.33 18.02
N ALA A 52 2.28 6.29 17.61
CA ALA A 52 2.94 6.31 16.31
C ALA A 52 4.47 6.39 16.46
N ARG A 53 5.18 5.66 15.58
CA ARG A 53 6.64 5.73 15.47
C ARG A 53 7.03 5.79 13.99
N GLY A 54 7.90 6.73 13.61
CA GLY A 54 8.46 6.85 12.27
C GLY A 54 9.79 6.12 12.12
N VAL A 55 9.99 5.46 11.00
CA VAL A 55 11.25 4.80 10.61
C VAL A 55 11.54 5.09 9.15
N VAL A 56 12.74 5.60 8.88
CA VAL A 56 13.23 5.81 7.51
C VAL A 56 13.82 4.49 6.99
N ALA A 57 13.22 3.94 5.93
CA ALA A 57 13.70 2.69 5.32
C ALA A 57 13.31 2.58 3.85
N ASP A 58 14.21 2.01 3.04
CA ASP A 58 13.91 1.53 1.70
C ASP A 58 13.34 0.12 1.79
N ILE A 59 12.08 -0.06 1.40
CA ILE A 59 11.42 -1.37 1.44
C ILE A 59 11.99 -2.37 0.41
N SER A 60 12.71 -1.90 -0.61
CA SER A 60 13.36 -2.76 -1.60
C SER A 60 14.71 -3.32 -1.11
N ASP A 61 15.27 -2.74 -0.04
CA ASP A 61 16.46 -3.26 0.66
C ASP A 61 16.02 -4.23 1.76
N GLU A 62 16.58 -5.45 1.73
CA GLU A 62 16.19 -6.51 2.66
C GLU A 62 16.52 -6.17 4.11
N ASP A 63 17.71 -5.65 4.36
CA ASP A 63 18.16 -5.36 5.72
C ASP A 63 17.39 -4.16 6.31
N ALA A 64 17.12 -3.13 5.51
CA ALA A 64 16.32 -1.99 5.94
C ALA A 64 14.87 -2.41 6.25
N ALA A 65 14.26 -3.24 5.42
CA ALA A 65 12.92 -3.78 5.66
C ALA A 65 12.87 -4.66 6.92
N ARG A 66 13.88 -5.51 7.15
CA ARG A 66 14.01 -6.34 8.36
C ARG A 66 14.12 -5.48 9.62
N ARG A 67 14.96 -4.44 9.58
CA ARG A 67 15.05 -3.47 10.69
C ARG A 67 13.72 -2.73 10.95
N ALA A 68 12.97 -2.39 9.91
CA ALA A 68 11.66 -1.75 10.08
C ALA A 68 10.65 -2.68 10.77
N VAL A 69 10.60 -3.96 10.40
CA VAL A 69 9.74 -4.95 11.09
C VAL A 69 10.19 -5.15 12.53
N ALA A 70 11.49 -5.29 12.77
CA ALA A 70 12.04 -5.40 14.14
C ALA A 70 11.69 -4.18 15.01
N ALA A 71 11.76 -2.97 14.45
CA ALA A 71 11.39 -1.75 15.17
C ALA A 71 9.91 -1.74 15.62
N ALA A 72 8.99 -2.37 14.87
CA ALA A 72 7.60 -2.52 15.32
C ALA A 72 7.49 -3.43 16.55
N LEU A 73 8.22 -4.56 16.54
CA LEU A 73 8.25 -5.49 17.66
C LEU A 73 8.92 -4.88 18.90
N GLU A 74 10.03 -4.19 18.72
CA GLU A 74 10.74 -3.52 19.82
C GLU A 74 9.93 -2.38 20.45
N THR A 75 9.23 -1.57 19.62
CA THR A 75 8.48 -0.41 20.11
C THR A 75 7.15 -0.80 20.73
N PHE A 76 6.44 -1.76 20.14
CA PHE A 76 5.05 -2.05 20.49
C PHE A 76 4.81 -3.50 20.96
N GLY A 77 5.81 -4.35 20.90
CA GLY A 77 5.77 -5.73 21.40
C GLY A 77 5.09 -6.75 20.48
N ALA A 78 4.53 -6.34 19.34
CA ALA A 78 3.81 -7.22 18.42
C ALA A 78 3.68 -6.61 17.02
N LEU A 79 3.23 -7.41 16.04
CA LEU A 79 2.77 -6.96 14.74
C LEU A 79 1.49 -7.73 14.37
N HIS A 80 0.42 -7.01 14.01
CA HIS A 80 -0.88 -7.60 13.69
C HIS A 80 -1.36 -7.23 12.28
N GLY A 81 -0.76 -6.22 11.65
CA GLY A 81 -1.13 -5.84 10.29
C GLY A 81 -0.03 -5.12 9.55
N LEU A 82 -0.04 -5.30 8.22
CA LEU A 82 0.81 -4.56 7.29
C LEU A 82 -0.07 -3.92 6.23
N VAL A 83 0.14 -2.61 5.98
CA VAL A 83 -0.46 -1.94 4.82
C VAL A 83 0.66 -1.40 3.94
N ASN A 84 0.84 -2.02 2.78
CA ASN A 84 1.84 -1.65 1.80
C ASN A 84 1.31 -0.53 0.89
N CYS A 85 1.65 0.74 1.20
CA CYS A 85 1.31 1.90 0.37
C CYS A 85 2.53 2.50 -0.36
N ALA A 86 3.75 2.08 -0.03
CA ALA A 86 4.94 2.56 -0.72
C ALA A 86 4.94 2.15 -2.19
N GLY A 87 5.29 3.09 -3.05
CA GLY A 87 5.38 2.83 -4.48
C GLY A 87 5.69 4.09 -5.27
N VAL A 88 6.14 3.89 -6.49
CA VAL A 88 6.47 4.96 -7.44
C VAL A 88 5.70 4.77 -8.74
N VAL A 89 5.38 5.89 -9.39
CA VAL A 89 4.85 5.91 -10.75
C VAL A 89 5.98 6.25 -11.71
N GLY A 90 5.92 5.73 -12.92
CA GLY A 90 6.80 6.11 -14.01
C GLY A 90 6.04 6.03 -15.33
N GLY A 91 6.30 6.99 -16.21
CA GLY A 91 5.70 7.06 -17.55
C GLY A 91 6.79 7.03 -18.61
N GLU A 92 7.01 5.87 -19.25
CA GLU A 92 7.97 5.71 -20.33
C GLU A 92 7.42 4.72 -21.36
N LYS A 93 7.39 5.11 -22.64
CA LYS A 93 6.88 4.25 -23.72
C LYS A 93 7.84 3.10 -24.00
N VAL A 94 7.32 1.92 -24.35
CA VAL A 94 8.12 0.78 -24.79
C VAL A 94 9.04 1.16 -25.95
N LEU A 95 8.54 1.99 -26.88
CA LEU A 95 9.31 2.64 -27.92
C LEU A 95 8.92 4.12 -27.97
N GLY A 96 9.82 4.99 -27.52
CA GLY A 96 9.68 6.45 -27.52
C GLY A 96 10.47 7.13 -28.64
N ARG A 97 10.46 8.47 -28.65
CA ARG A 97 11.24 9.27 -29.61
C ARG A 97 12.75 9.09 -29.46
N ASN A 98 13.21 8.81 -28.23
CA ASN A 98 14.63 8.70 -27.89
C ASN A 98 15.11 7.23 -27.87
N GLY A 99 14.33 6.29 -28.37
CA GLY A 99 14.66 4.87 -28.39
C GLY A 99 13.74 4.00 -27.50
N PRO A 100 14.17 2.77 -27.18
CA PRO A 100 13.41 1.84 -26.37
C PRO A 100 13.37 2.27 -24.90
N HIS A 101 12.38 1.78 -24.16
CA HIS A 101 12.25 1.95 -22.71
C HIS A 101 13.55 1.58 -21.98
N GLY A 102 14.02 2.46 -21.11
CA GLY A 102 15.21 2.22 -20.31
C GLY A 102 15.02 1.03 -19.35
N LEU A 103 15.85 0.00 -19.49
CA LEU A 103 15.71 -1.21 -18.67
C LEU A 103 15.93 -0.92 -17.17
N ASP A 104 16.76 0.04 -16.82
CA ASP A 104 16.99 0.44 -15.41
C ASP A 104 15.76 1.18 -14.83
N SER A 105 15.06 1.98 -15.64
CA SER A 105 13.77 2.57 -15.27
C SER A 105 12.74 1.47 -14.96
N PHE A 106 12.64 0.46 -15.82
CA PHE A 106 11.77 -0.70 -15.60
C PHE A 106 12.13 -1.44 -14.31
N ARG A 107 13.40 -1.80 -14.14
CA ARG A 107 13.91 -2.49 -12.95
C ARG A 107 13.60 -1.73 -11.66
N ARG A 108 13.82 -0.41 -11.66
CA ARG A 108 13.54 0.45 -10.50
C ARG A 108 12.07 0.40 -10.11
N ILE A 109 11.15 0.54 -11.06
CA ILE A 109 9.70 0.54 -10.79
C ILE A 109 9.26 -0.83 -10.26
N VAL A 110 9.68 -1.92 -10.90
CA VAL A 110 9.37 -3.29 -10.46
C VAL A 110 10.03 -3.58 -9.10
N GLY A 111 11.27 -3.14 -8.91
CA GLY A 111 12.02 -3.31 -7.65
C GLY A 111 11.29 -2.71 -6.46
N ILE A 112 10.84 -1.45 -6.58
CA ILE A 112 10.13 -0.79 -5.48
C ILE A 112 8.72 -1.34 -5.33
N ASN A 113 7.92 -1.34 -6.41
CA ASN A 113 6.48 -1.59 -6.32
C ASN A 113 6.14 -3.06 -6.06
N LEU A 114 6.87 -4.00 -6.66
CA LEU A 114 6.57 -5.42 -6.57
C LEU A 114 7.52 -6.13 -5.58
N ILE A 115 8.84 -6.01 -5.79
CA ILE A 115 9.80 -6.71 -4.94
C ILE A 115 9.78 -6.13 -3.53
N GLY A 116 9.75 -4.80 -3.37
CA GLY A 116 9.64 -4.15 -2.07
C GLY A 116 8.34 -4.51 -1.32
N THR A 117 7.19 -4.55 -2.04
CA THR A 117 5.92 -5.00 -1.46
C THR A 117 6.02 -6.45 -0.97
N PHE A 118 6.57 -7.36 -1.79
CA PHE A 118 6.76 -8.76 -1.40
C PHE A 118 7.76 -8.91 -0.25
N ASN A 119 8.83 -8.11 -0.24
CA ASN A 119 9.83 -8.11 0.83
C ASN A 119 9.18 -7.76 2.18
N MET A 120 8.39 -6.70 2.25
CA MET A 120 7.65 -6.34 3.45
C MET A 120 6.61 -7.40 3.83
N LEU A 121 5.89 -7.96 2.85
CA LEU A 121 4.88 -9.01 3.06
C LEU A 121 5.48 -10.22 3.76
N ARG A 122 6.58 -10.78 3.23
CA ARG A 122 7.21 -12.00 3.78
C ARG A 122 7.76 -11.80 5.20
N LEU A 123 8.38 -10.62 5.46
CA LEU A 123 8.96 -10.30 6.77
C LEU A 123 7.88 -10.00 7.82
N ALA A 124 6.82 -9.30 7.44
CA ALA A 124 5.68 -9.08 8.32
C ALA A 124 4.92 -10.39 8.61
N ALA A 125 4.77 -11.27 7.61
CA ALA A 125 4.15 -12.58 7.81
C ALA A 125 4.93 -13.45 8.79
N GLU A 126 6.28 -13.46 8.72
CA GLU A 126 7.16 -14.12 9.68
C GLU A 126 6.89 -13.61 11.11
N ALA A 127 6.91 -12.29 11.30
CA ALA A 127 6.66 -11.67 12.61
C ALA A 127 5.24 -11.93 13.15
N MET A 128 4.21 -11.89 12.29
CA MET A 128 2.82 -12.19 12.67
C MET A 128 2.64 -13.66 13.05
N ALA A 129 3.30 -14.58 12.35
CA ALA A 129 3.19 -16.02 12.60
C ALA A 129 3.68 -16.44 14.01
N GLU A 130 4.64 -15.70 14.56
CA GLU A 130 5.14 -15.87 15.93
C GLU A 130 4.18 -15.28 16.99
N GLY A 131 3.25 -14.43 16.60
CA GLY A 131 2.31 -13.78 17.49
C GLY A 131 1.19 -14.71 17.98
N ALA A 132 0.56 -14.35 19.11
CA ALA A 132 -0.61 -15.06 19.60
C ALA A 132 -1.86 -14.75 18.71
N PRO A 133 -2.66 -15.77 18.33
CA PRO A 133 -3.89 -15.55 17.62
C PRO A 133 -4.95 -14.87 18.51
N ASP A 134 -5.87 -14.16 17.89
CA ASP A 134 -7.07 -13.67 18.58
C ASP A 134 -8.09 -14.82 18.81
N ALA A 135 -9.25 -14.49 19.40
CA ALA A 135 -10.29 -15.47 19.68
C ALA A 135 -10.87 -16.13 18.40
N GLY A 136 -10.70 -15.50 17.24
CA GLY A 136 -11.08 -16.04 15.93
C GLY A 136 -9.99 -16.85 15.26
N GLY A 137 -8.80 -16.99 15.89
CA GLY A 137 -7.64 -17.66 15.30
C GLY A 137 -6.81 -16.74 14.38
N GLU A 138 -7.17 -15.47 14.26
CA GLU A 138 -6.47 -14.52 13.39
C GLU A 138 -5.22 -13.96 14.08
N ARG A 139 -4.06 -14.05 13.40
CA ARG A 139 -2.79 -13.45 13.85
C ARG A 139 -2.49 -12.15 13.13
N GLY A 140 -2.99 -11.99 11.91
CA GLY A 140 -2.67 -10.79 11.16
C GLY A 140 -3.42 -10.63 9.86
N VAL A 141 -3.27 -9.41 9.29
CA VAL A 141 -3.78 -9.08 7.97
C VAL A 141 -2.76 -8.23 7.20
N ILE A 142 -2.57 -8.56 5.93
CA ILE A 142 -1.71 -7.85 5.00
C ILE A 142 -2.58 -7.24 3.93
N ILE A 143 -2.43 -5.93 3.71
CA ILE A 143 -3.14 -5.18 2.68
C ILE A 143 -2.10 -4.58 1.73
N ASN A 144 -2.11 -5.00 0.47
CA ASN A 144 -1.24 -4.46 -0.55
C ASN A 144 -1.96 -3.40 -1.38
N THR A 145 -1.20 -2.46 -1.96
CA THR A 145 -1.71 -1.45 -2.87
C THR A 145 -1.28 -1.75 -4.30
N ALA A 146 -2.23 -2.24 -5.11
CA ALA A 146 -2.08 -2.34 -6.55
C ALA A 146 -2.41 -0.99 -7.23
N SER A 147 -3.13 -1.02 -8.32
CA SER A 147 -3.69 0.12 -9.05
C SER A 147 -4.70 -0.40 -10.06
N ILE A 148 -5.64 0.42 -10.49
CA ILE A 148 -6.43 0.12 -11.70
C ILE A 148 -5.54 -0.07 -12.93
N ALA A 149 -4.34 0.52 -12.97
CA ALA A 149 -3.35 0.29 -14.02
C ALA A 149 -2.89 -1.18 -14.14
N ALA A 150 -3.11 -2.00 -13.13
CA ALA A 150 -2.89 -3.45 -13.19
C ALA A 150 -3.82 -4.12 -14.22
N PHE A 151 -4.96 -3.51 -14.52
CA PHE A 151 -6.02 -4.03 -15.40
C PHE A 151 -6.18 -3.16 -16.66
N ASP A 152 -6.13 -1.84 -16.50
CA ASP A 152 -6.42 -0.84 -17.52
C ASP A 152 -5.19 0.04 -17.81
N GLY A 153 -3.99 -0.53 -17.94
CA GLY A 153 -2.73 0.21 -18.13
C GLY A 153 -2.74 1.10 -19.37
N GLN A 154 -2.24 2.33 -19.24
CA GLN A 154 -2.19 3.32 -20.30
C GLN A 154 -0.87 3.28 -21.08
N ILE A 155 -0.81 3.96 -22.22
CA ILE A 155 0.41 4.15 -23.00
C ILE A 155 1.47 4.82 -22.11
N GLY A 156 2.65 4.21 -22.04
CA GLY A 156 3.77 4.66 -21.20
C GLY A 156 3.80 4.04 -19.81
N GLN A 157 2.81 3.22 -19.42
CA GLN A 157 2.73 2.62 -18.09
C GLN A 157 3.20 1.15 -18.04
N ALA A 158 3.93 0.64 -19.04
CA ALA A 158 4.28 -0.79 -19.10
C ALA A 158 4.96 -1.30 -17.80
N ALA A 159 5.98 -0.61 -17.29
CA ALA A 159 6.65 -1.00 -16.05
C ALA A 159 5.74 -0.89 -14.82
N TYR A 160 4.97 0.21 -14.73
CA TYR A 160 4.03 0.45 -13.63
C TYR A 160 2.89 -0.58 -13.63
N ALA A 161 2.25 -0.78 -14.77
CA ALA A 161 1.18 -1.76 -14.94
C ALA A 161 1.66 -3.18 -14.61
N ALA A 162 2.83 -3.59 -15.13
CA ALA A 162 3.43 -4.88 -14.82
C ALA A 162 3.70 -5.05 -13.30
N SER A 163 4.26 -4.03 -12.65
CA SER A 163 4.50 -4.06 -11.20
C SER A 163 3.21 -4.21 -10.39
N LYS A 164 2.17 -3.47 -10.75
CA LYS A 164 0.88 -3.48 -10.03
C LYS A 164 0.04 -4.72 -10.35
N ALA A 165 0.14 -5.26 -11.57
CA ALA A 165 -0.42 -6.57 -11.93
C ALA A 165 0.27 -7.70 -11.15
N GLY A 166 1.59 -7.64 -10.96
CA GLY A 166 2.32 -8.55 -10.10
C GLY A 166 1.83 -8.51 -8.65
N VAL A 167 1.61 -7.33 -8.09
CA VAL A 167 1.02 -7.18 -6.73
C VAL A 167 -0.39 -7.76 -6.66
N ALA A 168 -1.23 -7.55 -7.68
CA ALA A 168 -2.55 -8.17 -7.75
C ALA A 168 -2.45 -9.70 -7.83
N GLY A 169 -1.54 -10.22 -8.69
CA GLY A 169 -1.35 -11.65 -8.91
C GLY A 169 -0.85 -12.42 -7.69
N LEU A 170 -0.01 -11.80 -6.84
CA LEU A 170 0.49 -12.46 -5.63
C LEU A 170 -0.53 -12.58 -4.49
N THR A 171 -1.66 -11.87 -4.57
CA THR A 171 -2.65 -11.78 -3.49
C THR A 171 -3.23 -13.15 -3.11
N LEU A 172 -3.80 -13.86 -4.07
CA LEU A 172 -4.46 -15.14 -3.79
C LEU A 172 -3.49 -16.25 -3.37
N PRO A 173 -2.33 -16.48 -4.03
CA PRO A 173 -1.37 -17.49 -3.56
C PRO A 173 -0.84 -17.17 -2.16
N ALA A 174 -0.51 -15.91 -1.85
CA ALA A 174 -0.08 -15.54 -0.51
C ALA A 174 -1.19 -15.74 0.55
N ALA A 175 -2.44 -15.39 0.24
CA ALA A 175 -3.57 -15.63 1.13
C ALA A 175 -3.77 -17.12 1.43
N ARG A 176 -3.65 -17.97 0.42
CA ARG A 176 -3.78 -19.44 0.59
C ARG A 176 -2.63 -20.02 1.41
N GLU A 177 -1.41 -19.59 1.15
CA GLU A 177 -0.22 -20.07 1.86
C GLU A 177 -0.23 -19.65 3.33
N LEU A 178 -0.61 -18.39 3.61
CA LEU A 178 -0.59 -17.81 4.94
C LEU A 178 -1.84 -18.14 5.79
N ALA A 179 -2.89 -18.70 5.19
CA ALA A 179 -4.11 -19.09 5.91
C ALA A 179 -3.86 -20.04 7.07
N ARG A 180 -2.92 -21.01 6.93
CA ARG A 180 -2.55 -21.93 8.01
C ARG A 180 -1.95 -21.24 9.24
N TYR A 181 -1.45 -20.02 9.08
CA TYR A 181 -0.93 -19.19 10.17
C TYR A 181 -1.97 -18.22 10.73
N GLY A 182 -3.20 -18.22 10.20
CA GLY A 182 -4.21 -17.25 10.60
C GLY A 182 -3.91 -15.83 10.10
N ILE A 183 -3.24 -15.69 8.94
CA ILE A 183 -2.90 -14.40 8.33
C ILE A 183 -3.67 -14.26 7.02
N ARG A 184 -4.42 -13.16 6.88
CA ARG A 184 -5.16 -12.81 5.66
C ARG A 184 -4.32 -11.91 4.75
N VAL A 185 -4.54 -12.01 3.45
CA VAL A 185 -3.92 -11.12 2.46
C VAL A 185 -4.99 -10.58 1.53
N MET A 186 -5.05 -9.26 1.43
CA MET A 186 -5.94 -8.52 0.55
C MET A 186 -5.16 -7.52 -0.28
N THR A 187 -5.72 -7.08 -1.38
CA THR A 187 -5.15 -6.00 -2.19
C THR A 187 -6.24 -4.98 -2.53
N ILE A 188 -5.92 -3.70 -2.39
CA ILE A 188 -6.74 -2.61 -2.90
C ILE A 188 -6.10 -2.14 -4.21
N ALA A 189 -6.90 -1.97 -5.25
CA ALA A 189 -6.52 -1.37 -6.52
C ALA A 189 -7.19 0.01 -6.64
N PRO A 190 -6.53 1.09 -6.16
CA PRO A 190 -7.11 2.42 -6.22
C PRO A 190 -7.16 2.94 -7.66
N GLY A 191 -8.16 3.76 -7.93
CA GLY A 191 -8.23 4.65 -9.09
C GLY A 191 -7.32 5.86 -8.92
N ILE A 192 -7.81 7.04 -9.31
CA ILE A 192 -7.06 8.29 -9.20
C ILE A 192 -7.46 8.97 -7.89
N PHE A 193 -6.48 9.19 -7.01
CA PHE A 193 -6.67 9.76 -5.68
C PHE A 193 -5.91 11.07 -5.53
N GLU A 194 -6.45 12.00 -4.73
CA GLU A 194 -5.80 13.24 -4.32
C GLU A 194 -4.59 12.93 -3.42
N THR A 195 -3.42 12.85 -4.01
CA THR A 195 -2.16 12.57 -3.30
C THR A 195 -1.10 13.58 -3.71
N PRO A 196 -0.01 13.74 -2.95
CA PRO A 196 1.11 14.60 -3.35
C PRO A 196 1.70 14.23 -4.72
N MET A 197 1.53 13.00 -5.17
CA MET A 197 1.92 12.57 -6.52
C MET A 197 1.17 13.35 -7.62
N MET A 198 -0.02 13.88 -7.31
CA MET A 198 -0.84 14.71 -8.21
C MET A 198 -0.54 16.21 -8.07
N ALA A 199 0.24 16.62 -7.05
CA ALA A 199 0.48 18.04 -6.75
C ALA A 199 1.24 18.80 -7.86
N GLY A 200 1.95 18.07 -8.74
CA GLY A 200 2.62 18.66 -9.91
C GLY A 200 1.73 18.86 -11.14
N MET A 201 0.47 18.44 -11.11
CA MET A 201 -0.46 18.56 -12.22
C MET A 201 -1.22 19.88 -12.16
N THR A 202 -1.52 20.48 -13.34
CA THR A 202 -2.36 21.67 -13.43
C THR A 202 -3.79 21.36 -13.01
N GLU A 203 -4.55 22.40 -12.63
CA GLU A 203 -5.96 22.26 -12.27
C GLU A 203 -6.79 21.63 -13.39
N GLU A 204 -6.57 22.08 -14.63
CA GLU A 204 -7.27 21.55 -15.82
C GLU A 204 -7.03 20.03 -16.00
N VAL A 205 -5.81 19.56 -15.73
CA VAL A 205 -5.50 18.11 -15.79
C VAL A 205 -6.22 17.37 -14.68
N ARG A 206 -6.25 17.91 -13.47
CA ARG A 206 -6.98 17.30 -12.34
C ARG A 206 -8.48 17.23 -12.60
N GLU A 207 -9.07 18.31 -13.10
CA GLU A 207 -10.49 18.35 -13.50
C GLU A 207 -10.81 17.35 -14.61
N SER A 208 -9.96 17.25 -15.63
CA SER A 208 -10.10 16.28 -16.71
C SER A 208 -10.06 14.82 -16.20
N LEU A 209 -9.16 14.53 -15.27
CA LEU A 209 -9.08 13.21 -14.64
C LEU A 209 -10.30 12.91 -13.76
N ALA A 210 -10.79 13.91 -13.01
CA ALA A 210 -11.98 13.80 -12.19
C ALA A 210 -13.24 13.55 -13.04
N ALA A 211 -13.38 14.25 -14.16
CA ALA A 211 -14.47 14.05 -15.10
C ALA A 211 -14.52 12.65 -15.73
N GLY A 212 -13.38 11.94 -15.76
CA GLY A 212 -13.29 10.54 -16.20
C GLY A 212 -13.89 9.55 -15.21
N VAL A 213 -14.14 9.94 -13.95
CA VAL A 213 -14.71 9.05 -12.93
C VAL A 213 -16.24 9.05 -13.05
N PRO A 214 -16.88 7.91 -13.34
CA PRO A 214 -18.33 7.85 -13.52
C PRO A 214 -19.12 8.31 -12.30
N PHE A 215 -18.79 7.83 -11.09
CA PHE A 215 -19.43 8.26 -9.85
C PHE A 215 -18.63 7.84 -8.62
N PRO A 216 -18.42 8.72 -7.64
CA PRO A 216 -18.70 10.18 -7.70
C PRO A 216 -17.75 10.88 -8.70
N PRO A 217 -18.18 11.96 -9.42
CA PRO A 217 -17.39 12.61 -10.47
C PRO A 217 -16.28 13.49 -9.85
N ARG A 218 -15.34 12.89 -9.20
CA ARG A 218 -14.19 13.52 -8.51
C ARG A 218 -13.08 12.52 -8.30
N LEU A 219 -11.92 13.00 -7.95
CA LEU A 219 -10.82 12.17 -7.47
C LEU A 219 -11.19 11.49 -6.14
N GLY A 220 -10.64 10.31 -5.88
CA GLY A 220 -10.74 9.65 -4.58
C GLY A 220 -9.96 10.43 -3.52
N ARG A 221 -10.48 10.43 -2.29
CA ARG A 221 -9.79 11.03 -1.14
C ARG A 221 -8.97 9.97 -0.42
N PRO A 222 -7.76 10.28 0.08
CA PRO A 222 -6.94 9.32 0.82
C PRO A 222 -7.67 8.64 1.99
N GLU A 223 -8.61 9.34 2.64
CA GLU A 223 -9.43 8.82 3.73
C GLU A 223 -10.39 7.71 3.27
N GLU A 224 -10.80 7.70 1.99
CA GLU A 224 -11.66 6.64 1.44
C GLU A 224 -10.86 5.33 1.26
N PHE A 225 -9.58 5.44 0.90
CA PHE A 225 -8.67 4.29 0.91
C PHE A 225 -8.46 3.77 2.35
N ALA A 226 -8.20 4.66 3.30
CA ALA A 226 -8.03 4.32 4.71
C ALA A 226 -9.29 3.65 5.29
N ALA A 227 -10.49 4.13 4.91
CA ALA A 227 -11.77 3.54 5.33
C ALA A 227 -11.93 2.10 4.79
N LEU A 228 -11.56 1.83 3.53
CA LEU A 228 -11.58 0.47 2.98
C LEU A 228 -10.53 -0.42 3.65
N ALA A 229 -9.32 0.08 3.89
CA ALA A 229 -8.28 -0.66 4.62
C ALA A 229 -8.76 -1.03 6.02
N ARG A 230 -9.39 -0.10 6.74
CA ARG A 230 -10.02 -0.36 8.03
C ARG A 230 -11.11 -1.44 7.92
N HIS A 231 -12.00 -1.35 6.94
CA HIS A 231 -13.04 -2.36 6.73
C HIS A 231 -12.45 -3.75 6.47
N ILE A 232 -11.40 -3.85 5.66
CA ILE A 232 -10.68 -5.12 5.41
C ILE A 232 -10.11 -5.70 6.71
N ILE A 233 -9.53 -4.86 7.57
CA ILE A 233 -8.98 -5.31 8.86
C ILE A 233 -10.11 -5.88 9.74
N GLU A 234 -11.23 -5.17 9.85
CA GLU A 234 -12.34 -5.52 10.74
C GLU A 234 -13.23 -6.65 10.21
N ASN A 235 -13.21 -6.92 8.90
CA ASN A 235 -14.02 -7.96 8.26
C ASN A 235 -13.17 -9.21 7.95
N SER A 236 -13.18 -10.17 8.86
CA SER A 236 -12.36 -11.39 8.77
C SER A 236 -12.72 -12.32 7.61
N MET A 237 -13.86 -12.16 6.95
CA MET A 237 -14.23 -12.96 5.78
C MET A 237 -13.54 -12.51 4.49
N LEU A 238 -13.00 -11.28 4.47
CA LEU A 238 -12.24 -10.77 3.32
C LEU A 238 -10.82 -11.34 3.34
N ASN A 239 -10.53 -12.23 2.36
CA ASN A 239 -9.22 -12.85 2.19
C ASN A 239 -8.99 -13.28 0.73
N GLY A 240 -7.82 -12.98 0.17
CA GLY A 240 -7.40 -13.45 -1.15
C GLY A 240 -7.95 -12.66 -2.34
N GLU A 241 -8.58 -11.49 -2.14
CA GLU A 241 -9.24 -10.73 -3.19
C GLU A 241 -8.55 -9.39 -3.47
N VAL A 242 -8.73 -8.90 -4.68
CA VAL A 242 -8.32 -7.58 -5.15
C VAL A 242 -9.55 -6.70 -5.32
N ILE A 243 -9.68 -5.66 -4.49
CA ILE A 243 -10.81 -4.74 -4.53
C ILE A 243 -10.43 -3.48 -5.30
N ARG A 244 -11.11 -3.22 -6.42
CA ARG A 244 -11.01 -1.93 -7.12
C ARG A 244 -11.75 -0.84 -6.32
N LEU A 245 -11.04 0.25 -6.05
CA LEU A 245 -11.60 1.44 -5.38
C LEU A 245 -11.42 2.63 -6.32
N ASP A 246 -12.31 2.80 -7.28
CA ASP A 246 -12.06 3.64 -8.46
C ASP A 246 -13.27 4.40 -9.01
N GLY A 247 -14.41 4.37 -8.32
CA GLY A 247 -15.64 5.04 -8.81
C GLY A 247 -16.11 4.54 -10.18
N ALA A 248 -15.84 3.27 -10.48
CA ALA A 248 -16.12 2.60 -11.78
C ALA A 248 -15.27 3.12 -12.96
N LEU A 249 -14.18 3.86 -12.68
CA LEU A 249 -13.26 4.31 -13.72
C LEU A 249 -12.63 3.13 -14.47
N ARG A 250 -12.60 3.24 -15.79
CA ARG A 250 -11.78 2.42 -16.69
C ARG A 250 -10.90 3.36 -17.49
N MET A 251 -9.58 3.24 -17.33
CA MET A 251 -8.66 4.18 -17.95
C MET A 251 -8.68 4.02 -19.48
N ALA A 252 -8.77 5.14 -20.20
CA ALA A 252 -8.56 5.18 -21.63
C ALA A 252 -7.08 4.83 -21.96
N ALA A 253 -6.79 4.51 -23.22
CA ALA A 253 -5.43 4.21 -23.67
C ALA A 253 -4.45 5.39 -23.50
N LYS A 254 -4.98 6.62 -23.47
CA LYS A 254 -4.26 7.89 -23.25
C LYS A 254 -5.06 8.77 -22.30
#